data_d5968b5fa371cd1501b9e2521d686237
#
_entry.id   d5968b5fa371cd1501b9e2521d686237
#
_cell.length_a   1.000
_cell.length_b   1.000
_cell.length_c   1.000
_cell.angle_alpha   90.00
_cell.angle_beta   90.00
_cell.angle_gamma   90.00
#
_symmetry.space_group_name_H-M   'P 1'
#
loop_
_entity.id
_entity.type
_entity.pdbx_description
1 polymer ?
#
loop_
_entity_poly.entity_id
_entity_poly.type
_entity_poly.pdbx_seq_one_letter_code
_entity_poly.pdbx_strand_id
1 'polypeptide(L)'
;MYLTKEQEKMLNGEYGWAVAKAMEILVKVGEAVNAPRLIEVKHAHVSGVSYTNIGKYGLDFIMDFYRKGGRARIYTTINPGCVDYSGFSSIISNKYLNEQLLIDRALIGMGFKPVFTCIPYYYRPPMPGEHLAWGESSAVIYANSISGAFTNREGGPISLAASITGYTYMAGFHLLKNRIAQVELYVSEEVLSSPIGALGLWIGDHVKKIPLIKNINRESLSRLKILLSSMAASGSHAFAVLEHITPRNTYSLEIEDKVH
;
A
#
# COMPACT_ATOMS: atom_id res chain seq x y z
N MET A 1 23.07 -3.89 -3.18
CA MET A 1 21.95 -3.87 -4.17
C MET A 1 22.45 -3.31 -5.49
N TYR A 2 22.02 -3.87 -6.65
CA TYR A 2 22.37 -3.34 -7.99
C TYR A 2 21.53 -2.09 -8.29
N LEU A 3 22.18 -1.03 -8.79
CA LEU A 3 21.54 0.18 -9.28
C LEU A 3 21.89 0.39 -10.77
N THR A 4 20.94 0.92 -11.53
CA THR A 4 21.21 1.37 -12.90
C THR A 4 21.98 2.70 -12.87
N LYS A 5 22.63 3.08 -13.97
CA LYS A 5 23.32 4.38 -14.09
C LYS A 5 22.40 5.57 -13.75
N GLU A 6 21.14 5.50 -14.13
CA GLU A 6 20.15 6.53 -13.80
C GLU A 6 19.85 6.59 -12.30
N GLN A 7 19.70 5.42 -11.65
CA GLN A 7 19.48 5.33 -10.21
C GLN A 7 20.70 5.78 -9.40
N GLU A 8 21.91 5.51 -9.89
CA GLU A 8 23.16 6.04 -9.30
C GLU A 8 23.22 7.56 -9.37
N LYS A 9 22.88 8.18 -10.50
CA LYS A 9 22.78 9.64 -10.65
C LYS A 9 21.76 10.24 -9.67
N MET A 10 20.59 9.60 -9.51
CA MET A 10 19.60 10.01 -8.53
C MET A 10 20.17 9.97 -7.11
N LEU A 11 20.82 8.87 -6.74
CA LEU A 11 21.43 8.70 -5.41
C LEU A 11 22.56 9.70 -5.15
N ASN A 12 23.38 9.98 -6.16
CA ASN A 12 24.50 10.92 -6.09
C ASN A 12 24.09 12.40 -6.11
N GLY A 13 22.80 12.71 -6.21
CA GLY A 13 22.26 14.07 -6.08
C GLY A 13 22.23 14.88 -7.37
N GLU A 14 22.48 14.29 -8.55
CA GLU A 14 22.39 14.99 -9.84
C GLU A 14 20.97 15.53 -10.12
N TYR A 15 19.95 14.97 -9.47
CA TYR A 15 18.55 15.38 -9.54
C TYR A 15 18.07 16.19 -8.31
N GLY A 16 19.00 16.68 -7.50
CA GLY A 16 18.77 17.47 -6.31
C GLY A 16 18.54 16.64 -5.03
N TRP A 17 18.54 17.35 -3.91
CA TRP A 17 18.54 16.77 -2.56
C TRP A 17 17.37 15.82 -2.31
N ALA A 18 16.15 16.21 -2.70
CA ALA A 18 14.96 15.43 -2.40
C ALA A 18 14.98 14.06 -3.11
N VAL A 19 15.46 14.01 -4.36
CA VAL A 19 15.59 12.76 -5.12
C VAL A 19 16.69 11.90 -4.52
N ALA A 20 17.83 12.47 -4.17
CA ALA A 20 18.94 11.75 -3.53
C ALA A 20 18.53 11.15 -2.19
N LYS A 21 17.83 11.93 -1.35
CA LYS A 21 17.35 11.46 -0.05
C LYS A 21 16.29 10.38 -0.18
N ALA A 22 15.37 10.49 -1.15
CA ALA A 22 14.40 9.46 -1.46
C ALA A 22 15.07 8.16 -1.94
N MET A 23 16.06 8.25 -2.82
CA MET A 23 16.85 7.10 -3.26
C MET A 23 17.62 6.45 -2.09
N GLU A 24 18.23 7.25 -1.23
CA GLU A 24 18.92 6.75 -0.01
C GLU A 24 17.97 5.90 0.86
N ILE A 25 16.74 6.37 1.08
CA ILE A 25 15.73 5.62 1.84
C ILE A 25 15.45 4.27 1.17
N LEU A 26 15.16 4.27 -0.14
CA LEU A 26 14.82 3.05 -0.87
C LEU A 26 15.98 2.05 -0.93
N VAL A 27 17.21 2.55 -1.12
CA VAL A 27 18.42 1.72 -1.13
C VAL A 27 18.64 1.07 0.22
N LYS A 28 18.62 1.86 1.32
CA LYS A 28 18.83 1.33 2.68
C LYS A 28 17.79 0.31 3.08
N VAL A 29 16.50 0.57 2.78
CA VAL A 29 15.43 -0.40 3.06
C VAL A 29 15.59 -1.63 2.17
N GLY A 30 15.87 -1.45 0.89
CA GLY A 30 16.10 -2.56 -0.03
C GLY A 30 17.26 -3.45 0.39
N GLU A 31 18.36 -2.88 0.87
CA GLU A 31 19.50 -3.63 1.41
C GLU A 31 19.13 -4.40 2.68
N ALA A 32 18.38 -3.75 3.58
CA ALA A 32 17.92 -4.39 4.83
C ALA A 32 17.02 -5.61 4.59
N VAL A 33 16.30 -5.65 3.46
CA VAL A 33 15.44 -6.79 3.07
C VAL A 33 16.08 -7.67 1.97
N ASN A 34 17.38 -7.51 1.70
CA ASN A 34 18.13 -8.24 0.67
C ASN A 34 17.52 -8.14 -0.74
N ALA A 35 16.97 -6.99 -1.09
CA ALA A 35 16.47 -6.74 -2.43
C ALA A 35 17.64 -6.67 -3.43
N PRO A 36 17.61 -7.42 -4.55
CA PRO A 36 18.69 -7.42 -5.52
C PRO A 36 18.81 -6.11 -6.30
N ARG A 37 17.70 -5.39 -6.47
CA ARG A 37 17.60 -4.15 -7.25
C ARG A 37 16.37 -3.35 -6.89
N LEU A 38 16.26 -2.13 -7.43
CA LEU A 38 15.03 -1.36 -7.47
C LEU A 38 14.20 -1.73 -8.73
N ILE A 39 12.88 -1.51 -8.65
CA ILE A 39 11.93 -1.68 -9.76
C ILE A 39 11.08 -0.43 -9.92
N GLU A 40 10.63 -0.16 -11.13
CA GLU A 40 9.70 0.93 -11.40
C GLU A 40 8.33 0.65 -10.78
N VAL A 41 7.69 1.71 -10.28
CA VAL A 41 6.30 1.69 -9.82
C VAL A 41 5.47 2.72 -10.59
N LYS A 42 4.19 2.41 -10.78
CA LYS A 42 3.29 3.26 -11.60
C LYS A 42 2.38 4.14 -10.76
N HIS A 43 2.18 3.80 -9.49
CA HIS A 43 1.33 4.55 -8.58
C HIS A 43 1.85 4.38 -7.15
N ALA A 44 2.01 5.49 -6.45
CA ALA A 44 2.25 5.52 -5.00
C ALA A 44 0.99 5.97 -4.26
N HIS A 45 0.75 5.37 -3.11
CA HIS A 45 -0.30 5.81 -2.18
C HIS A 45 0.30 6.02 -0.80
N VAL A 46 0.42 7.28 -0.40
CA VAL A 46 1.08 7.65 0.85
C VAL A 46 0.07 7.64 1.98
N SER A 47 0.24 6.67 2.89
CA SER A 47 -0.59 6.47 4.07
C SER A 47 0.09 6.98 5.34
N GLY A 48 -0.69 7.13 6.42
CA GLY A 48 -0.17 7.54 7.71
C GLY A 48 0.27 9.00 7.77
N VAL A 49 -0.35 9.87 6.97
CA VAL A 49 -0.01 11.31 6.87
C VAL A 49 -0.77 12.20 7.85
N SER A 50 -1.52 11.62 8.78
CA SER A 50 -2.20 12.37 9.84
C SER A 50 -1.20 12.90 10.86
N TYR A 51 -1.30 14.17 11.21
CA TYR A 51 -0.44 14.77 12.25
C TYR A 51 -0.55 14.05 13.59
N THR A 52 -1.72 13.48 13.91
CA THR A 52 -1.90 12.66 15.12
C THR A 52 -1.03 11.40 15.12
N ASN A 53 -0.71 10.86 13.95
CA ASN A 53 0.14 9.67 13.80
C ASN A 53 1.63 10.03 13.74
N ILE A 54 1.98 11.02 12.93
CA ILE A 54 3.40 11.32 12.62
C ILE A 54 4.00 12.43 13.49
N GLY A 55 3.16 13.24 14.13
CA GLY A 55 3.59 14.34 14.99
C GLY A 55 4.49 15.35 14.31
N LYS A 56 5.20 16.11 15.15
CA LYS A 56 6.11 17.16 14.69
C LYS A 56 7.23 16.63 13.78
N TYR A 57 7.83 15.52 14.12
CA TYR A 57 8.98 15.00 13.36
C TYR A 57 8.57 14.49 11.98
N GLY A 58 7.38 13.90 11.85
CA GLY A 58 6.83 13.53 10.55
C GLY A 58 6.47 14.74 9.69
N LEU A 59 5.91 15.79 10.31
CA LEU A 59 5.68 17.07 9.65
C LEU A 59 7.01 17.67 9.14
N ASP A 60 8.04 17.76 10.01
CA ASP A 60 9.35 18.30 9.64
C ASP A 60 9.97 17.50 8.48
N PHE A 61 9.86 16.17 8.51
CA PHE A 61 10.32 15.28 7.43
C PHE A 61 9.62 15.59 6.09
N ILE A 62 8.29 15.71 6.07
CA ILE A 62 7.53 16.04 4.86
C ILE A 62 7.88 17.47 4.37
N MET A 63 7.98 18.42 5.29
CA MET A 63 8.33 19.80 4.97
C MET A 63 9.75 19.93 4.40
N ASP A 64 10.69 19.10 4.86
CA ASP A 64 12.05 19.06 4.31
C ASP A 64 12.04 18.63 2.84
N PHE A 65 11.31 17.57 2.50
CA PHE A 65 11.14 17.17 1.10
C PHE A 65 10.51 18.27 0.26
N TYR A 66 9.43 18.87 0.75
CA TYR A 66 8.76 19.96 0.03
C TYR A 66 9.66 21.16 -0.22
N ARG A 67 10.32 21.67 0.83
CA ARG A 67 11.20 22.86 0.77
C ARG A 67 12.44 22.63 -0.08
N LYS A 68 12.95 21.41 -0.10
CA LYS A 68 14.16 21.03 -0.85
C LYS A 68 13.86 20.45 -2.24
N GLY A 69 12.69 20.79 -2.80
CA GLY A 69 12.37 20.54 -4.20
C GLY A 69 11.76 19.17 -4.53
N GLY A 70 11.26 18.44 -3.52
CA GLY A 70 10.54 17.19 -3.75
C GLY A 70 9.36 17.38 -4.70
N ARG A 71 9.23 16.50 -5.68
CA ARG A 71 8.10 16.47 -6.64
C ARG A 71 7.78 15.02 -7.00
N ALA A 72 6.49 14.73 -7.08
CA ALA A 72 6.00 13.43 -7.55
C ALA A 72 6.39 13.23 -9.02
N ARG A 73 7.08 12.13 -9.31
CA ARG A 73 7.39 11.68 -10.67
C ARG A 73 6.34 10.73 -11.23
N ILE A 74 5.55 10.13 -10.36
CA ILE A 74 4.48 9.19 -10.72
C ILE A 74 3.14 9.65 -10.13
N TYR A 75 2.05 9.09 -10.62
CA TYR A 75 0.74 9.34 -10.04
C TYR A 75 0.75 8.95 -8.55
N THR A 76 0.38 9.89 -7.69
CA THR A 76 0.45 9.69 -6.24
C THR A 76 -0.80 10.22 -5.56
N THR A 77 -1.40 9.39 -4.72
CA THR A 77 -2.57 9.70 -3.91
C THR A 77 -2.20 9.71 -2.43
N ILE A 78 -3.00 10.36 -1.60
CA ILE A 78 -2.80 10.48 -0.16
C ILE A 78 -3.99 10.00 0.64
N ASN A 79 -3.71 9.47 1.82
CA ASN A 79 -4.69 9.07 2.82
C ASN A 79 -5.34 10.28 3.50
N PRO A 80 -6.51 10.11 4.16
CA PRO A 80 -7.09 11.15 4.99
C PRO A 80 -6.18 11.63 6.12
N GLY A 81 -6.20 12.95 6.38
CA GLY A 81 -5.44 13.57 7.46
C GLY A 81 -6.08 13.44 8.85
N CYS A 82 -7.23 12.78 8.98
CA CYS A 82 -7.98 12.63 10.24
C CYS A 82 -8.41 13.97 10.88
N VAL A 83 -8.74 14.96 10.06
CA VAL A 83 -9.34 16.23 10.47
C VAL A 83 -10.61 16.49 9.70
N ASP A 84 -11.50 17.26 10.31
CA ASP A 84 -12.72 17.72 9.64
C ASP A 84 -12.43 19.00 8.84
N TYR A 85 -12.27 18.84 7.52
CA TYR A 85 -12.04 19.97 6.60
C TYR A 85 -13.28 20.85 6.39
N SER A 86 -14.48 20.39 6.78
CA SER A 86 -15.72 21.17 6.67
C SER A 86 -15.86 22.20 7.79
N GLY A 87 -15.11 22.02 8.90
CA GLY A 87 -15.11 22.91 10.03
C GLY A 87 -16.33 22.76 10.97
N PHE A 88 -17.15 21.70 10.78
CA PHE A 88 -18.32 21.45 11.63
C PHE A 88 -17.97 20.77 12.96
N SER A 89 -16.81 20.16 13.06
CA SER A 89 -16.40 19.46 14.26
C SER A 89 -15.48 20.31 15.15
N SER A 90 -15.87 20.54 16.38
CA SER A 90 -15.05 21.18 17.43
C SER A 90 -14.16 20.18 18.19
N ILE A 91 -14.17 18.92 17.83
CA ILE A 91 -13.46 17.85 18.54
C ILE A 91 -11.93 17.99 18.38
N ILE A 92 -11.47 18.50 17.25
CA ILE A 92 -10.05 18.65 16.93
C ILE A 92 -9.60 20.08 17.26
N SER A 93 -8.52 20.20 18.06
CA SER A 93 -7.99 21.52 18.40
C SER A 93 -7.45 22.25 17.15
N ASN A 94 -7.54 23.58 17.14
CA ASN A 94 -7.00 24.43 16.07
C ASN A 94 -5.50 24.17 15.81
N LYS A 95 -4.75 23.77 16.83
CA LYS A 95 -3.34 23.41 16.69
C LYS A 95 -3.18 22.23 15.76
N TYR A 96 -3.89 21.11 16.01
CA TYR A 96 -3.80 19.91 15.18
C TYR A 96 -4.28 20.17 13.75
N LEU A 97 -5.36 20.95 13.58
CA LEU A 97 -5.84 21.32 12.26
C LEU A 97 -4.78 22.12 11.49
N ASN A 98 -4.16 23.13 12.11
CA ASN A 98 -3.12 23.93 11.45
C ASN A 98 -1.91 23.10 11.03
N GLU A 99 -1.43 22.19 11.91
CA GLU A 99 -0.30 21.32 11.59
C GLU A 99 -0.67 20.32 10.48
N GLN A 100 -1.89 19.79 10.48
CA GLN A 100 -2.36 18.93 9.38
C GLN A 100 -2.42 19.70 8.06
N LEU A 101 -2.93 20.93 8.06
CA LEU A 101 -2.96 21.75 6.86
C LEU A 101 -1.57 22.07 6.29
N LEU A 102 -0.53 22.14 7.14
CA LEU A 102 0.85 22.26 6.67
C LEU A 102 1.32 20.99 5.95
N ILE A 103 1.00 19.79 6.50
CA ILE A 103 1.28 18.50 5.85
C ILE A 103 0.60 18.45 4.48
N ASP A 104 -0.70 18.74 4.43
CA ASP A 104 -1.51 18.67 3.21
C ASP A 104 -0.97 19.61 2.14
N ARG A 105 -0.67 20.88 2.51
CA ARG A 105 -0.07 21.87 1.59
C ARG A 105 1.28 21.39 1.05
N ALA A 106 2.11 20.79 1.87
CA ALA A 106 3.41 20.28 1.44
C ALA A 106 3.25 19.11 0.44
N LEU A 107 2.39 18.13 0.76
CA LEU A 107 2.11 16.99 -0.13
C LEU A 107 1.49 17.44 -1.45
N ILE A 108 0.48 18.30 -1.42
CA ILE A 108 -0.15 18.88 -2.62
C ILE A 108 0.88 19.70 -3.41
N GLY A 109 1.69 20.50 -2.73
CA GLY A 109 2.76 21.30 -3.35
C GLY A 109 3.84 20.45 -4.02
N MET A 110 4.04 19.21 -3.57
CA MET A 110 4.88 18.21 -4.25
C MET A 110 4.18 17.53 -5.44
N GLY A 111 2.91 17.83 -5.72
CA GLY A 111 2.14 17.30 -6.84
C GLY A 111 1.33 16.04 -6.52
N PHE A 112 1.18 15.69 -5.24
CA PHE A 112 0.32 14.58 -4.83
C PHE A 112 -1.15 14.96 -4.98
N LYS A 113 -1.98 14.00 -5.39
CA LYS A 113 -3.42 14.22 -5.62
C LYS A 113 -4.18 14.30 -4.29
N PRO A 114 -4.89 15.40 -4.03
CA PRO A 114 -5.59 15.62 -2.76
C PRO A 114 -6.92 14.87 -2.71
N VAL A 115 -6.88 13.57 -2.86
CA VAL A 115 -8.09 12.73 -2.87
C VAL A 115 -8.45 12.19 -1.49
N PHE A 116 -7.55 12.30 -0.50
CA PHE A 116 -7.76 11.94 0.91
C PHE A 116 -8.56 10.65 1.10
N THR A 117 -8.07 9.56 0.52
CA THR A 117 -8.82 8.30 0.41
C THR A 117 -8.08 7.11 1.00
N CYS A 118 -8.81 6.10 1.48
CA CYS A 118 -8.29 4.76 1.77
C CYS A 118 -8.49 3.77 0.61
N ILE A 119 -9.10 4.24 -0.50
CA ILE A 119 -9.48 3.40 -1.64
C ILE A 119 -8.92 3.97 -2.97
N PRO A 120 -7.57 4.09 -3.10
CA PRO A 120 -6.91 4.75 -4.25
C PRO A 120 -7.25 4.10 -5.59
N TYR A 121 -7.66 2.85 -5.61
CA TYR A 121 -8.03 2.10 -6.81
C TYR A 121 -9.32 2.61 -7.50
N TYR A 122 -10.12 3.46 -6.86
CA TYR A 122 -11.24 4.16 -7.51
C TYR A 122 -10.78 5.33 -8.36
N TYR A 123 -9.64 5.91 -8.05
CA TYR A 123 -9.06 7.05 -8.79
C TYR A 123 -8.12 6.59 -9.90
N ARG A 124 -7.35 5.54 -9.66
CA ARG A 124 -6.50 4.90 -10.64
C ARG A 124 -6.49 3.38 -10.36
N PRO A 125 -7.37 2.63 -11.05
CA PRO A 125 -7.37 1.17 -10.93
C PRO A 125 -6.02 0.58 -11.37
N PRO A 126 -5.40 -0.28 -10.56
CA PRO A 126 -4.18 -0.95 -10.95
C PRO A 126 -4.45 -2.05 -11.97
N MET A 127 -3.48 -2.29 -12.86
CA MET A 127 -3.53 -3.36 -13.85
C MET A 127 -2.82 -4.62 -13.34
N PRO A 128 -3.22 -5.82 -13.79
CA PRO A 128 -2.49 -7.05 -13.46
C PRO A 128 -1.00 -6.94 -13.87
N GLY A 129 -0.12 -7.34 -12.97
CA GLY A 129 1.34 -7.26 -13.18
C GLY A 129 1.97 -5.90 -12.90
N GLU A 130 1.18 -4.87 -12.62
CA GLU A 130 1.69 -3.52 -12.29
C GLU A 130 2.33 -3.50 -10.91
N HIS A 131 3.52 -2.88 -10.78
CA HIS A 131 4.14 -2.64 -9.49
C HIS A 131 3.71 -1.29 -8.92
N LEU A 132 3.36 -1.27 -7.62
CA LEU A 132 2.84 -0.12 -6.89
C LEU A 132 3.61 0.07 -5.58
N ALA A 133 3.53 1.27 -5.00
CA ALA A 133 4.06 1.56 -3.67
C ALA A 133 2.92 2.10 -2.77
N TRP A 134 2.10 1.18 -2.25
CA TRP A 134 0.92 1.52 -1.46
C TRP A 134 1.09 1.18 0.02
N GLY A 135 0.63 2.07 0.90
CA GLY A 135 0.72 1.91 2.35
C GLY A 135 -0.58 1.51 3.04
N GLU A 136 -1.76 1.79 2.44
CA GLU A 136 -3.06 1.51 3.04
C GLU A 136 -3.37 0.00 2.99
N SER A 137 -3.62 -0.61 4.15
CA SER A 137 -3.74 -2.07 4.27
C SER A 137 -4.87 -2.66 3.43
N SER A 138 -6.05 -2.05 3.46
CA SER A 138 -7.21 -2.48 2.68
C SER A 138 -6.99 -2.34 1.16
N ALA A 139 -6.25 -1.31 0.76
CA ALA A 139 -5.91 -1.08 -0.64
C ALA A 139 -4.82 -2.05 -1.13
N VAL A 140 -3.84 -2.35 -0.29
CA VAL A 140 -2.76 -3.31 -0.59
C VAL A 140 -3.32 -4.69 -0.88
N ILE A 141 -4.15 -5.24 0.01
CA ILE A 141 -4.73 -6.57 -0.19
C ILE A 141 -5.67 -6.60 -1.40
N TYR A 142 -6.42 -5.52 -1.66
CA TYR A 142 -7.24 -5.39 -2.87
C TYR A 142 -6.37 -5.43 -4.15
N ALA A 143 -5.31 -4.63 -4.20
CA ALA A 143 -4.41 -4.57 -5.36
C ALA A 143 -3.78 -5.92 -5.66
N ASN A 144 -3.27 -6.59 -4.63
CA ASN A 144 -2.64 -7.89 -4.76
C ASN A 144 -3.62 -9.01 -5.12
N SER A 145 -4.80 -9.05 -4.48
CA SER A 145 -5.73 -10.19 -4.55
C SER A 145 -6.77 -10.08 -5.66
N ILE A 146 -7.29 -8.87 -5.92
CA ILE A 146 -8.33 -8.66 -6.93
C ILE A 146 -7.74 -8.15 -8.24
N SER A 147 -6.90 -7.11 -8.16
CA SER A 147 -6.33 -6.52 -9.39
C SER A 147 -5.16 -7.32 -9.97
N GLY A 148 -4.51 -8.18 -9.17
CA GLY A 148 -3.30 -8.89 -9.59
C GLY A 148 -2.09 -7.99 -9.78
N ALA A 149 -2.10 -6.82 -9.15
CA ALA A 149 -0.95 -5.94 -9.06
C ALA A 149 0.03 -6.42 -7.98
N PHE A 150 1.18 -5.80 -7.88
CA PHE A 150 2.25 -6.17 -6.97
C PHE A 150 2.59 -5.00 -6.06
N THR A 151 2.34 -5.12 -4.77
CA THR A 151 2.74 -4.12 -3.78
C THR A 151 3.01 -4.77 -2.42
N ASN A 152 4.04 -4.32 -1.73
CA ASN A 152 4.14 -4.54 -0.30
C ASN A 152 3.17 -3.61 0.43
N ARG A 153 3.01 -3.79 1.74
CA ARG A 153 2.39 -2.80 2.62
C ARG A 153 3.47 -1.82 3.05
N GLU A 154 3.62 -0.74 2.28
CA GLU A 154 4.71 0.21 2.46
C GLU A 154 4.47 1.19 3.61
N GLY A 155 5.52 1.57 4.31
CA GLY A 155 5.47 2.70 5.23
C GLY A 155 5.36 4.05 4.49
N GLY A 156 4.77 5.07 5.14
CA GLY A 156 4.63 6.40 4.55
C GLY A 156 5.93 6.99 3.96
N PRO A 157 7.08 6.93 4.65
CA PRO A 157 8.36 7.39 4.10
C PRO A 157 8.79 6.68 2.82
N ILE A 158 8.50 5.36 2.71
CA ILE A 158 8.84 4.56 1.53
C ILE A 158 7.93 4.93 0.36
N SER A 159 6.61 5.02 0.58
CA SER A 159 5.65 5.44 -0.46
C SER A 159 5.94 6.87 -0.95
N LEU A 160 6.36 7.77 -0.05
CA LEU A 160 6.79 9.12 -0.40
C LEU A 160 8.07 9.08 -1.26
N ALA A 161 9.06 8.31 -0.86
CA ALA A 161 10.30 8.14 -1.62
C ALA A 161 10.03 7.53 -2.99
N ALA A 162 9.16 6.53 -3.07
CA ALA A 162 8.74 5.91 -4.33
C ALA A 162 8.00 6.91 -5.24
N SER A 163 7.18 7.80 -4.67
CA SER A 163 6.54 8.89 -5.41
C SER A 163 7.54 9.81 -6.09
N ILE A 164 8.59 10.21 -5.38
CA ILE A 164 9.61 11.17 -5.84
C ILE A 164 10.58 10.54 -6.85
N THR A 165 10.89 9.25 -6.70
CA THR A 165 11.87 8.56 -7.55
C THR A 165 11.24 7.80 -8.71
N GLY A 166 10.02 7.29 -8.56
CA GLY A 166 9.38 6.35 -9.47
C GLY A 166 9.79 4.89 -9.25
N TYR A 167 10.50 4.59 -8.17
CA TYR A 167 11.04 3.26 -7.88
C TYR A 167 10.64 2.77 -6.50
N THR A 168 10.68 1.43 -6.30
CA THR A 168 10.69 0.78 -4.99
C THR A 168 11.66 -0.41 -5.02
N TYR A 169 11.90 -1.06 -3.88
CA TYR A 169 12.81 -2.19 -3.77
C TYR A 169 12.13 -3.51 -4.20
N MET A 170 12.86 -4.36 -4.94
CA MET A 170 12.36 -5.64 -5.46
C MET A 170 12.43 -6.75 -4.39
N ALA A 171 11.49 -6.73 -3.43
CA ALA A 171 11.36 -7.74 -2.38
C ALA A 171 9.89 -7.97 -2.00
N GLY A 172 9.63 -8.91 -1.10
CA GLY A 172 8.28 -9.20 -0.62
C GLY A 172 7.32 -9.60 -1.72
N PHE A 173 6.13 -9.00 -1.75
CA PHE A 173 5.08 -9.29 -2.73
C PHE A 173 5.35 -8.74 -4.14
N HIS A 174 6.44 -8.05 -4.37
CA HIS A 174 6.92 -7.74 -5.71
C HIS A 174 7.52 -8.96 -6.43
N LEU A 175 7.81 -10.03 -5.71
CA LEU A 175 8.36 -11.28 -6.23
C LEU A 175 7.28 -12.35 -6.32
N LEU A 176 7.11 -12.94 -7.49
CA LEU A 176 6.12 -14.01 -7.71
C LEU A 176 6.36 -15.21 -6.78
N LYS A 177 7.62 -15.55 -6.49
CA LYS A 177 8.00 -16.63 -5.57
C LYS A 177 7.50 -16.46 -4.13
N ASN A 178 7.09 -15.26 -3.73
CA ASN A 178 6.52 -14.97 -2.40
C ASN A 178 4.99 -14.91 -2.42
N ARG A 179 4.36 -15.19 -3.57
CA ARG A 179 2.91 -15.15 -3.76
C ARG A 179 2.38 -16.57 -3.95
N ILE A 180 2.71 -17.44 -2.99
CA ILE A 180 2.38 -18.86 -3.00
C ILE A 180 1.24 -19.09 -2.02
N ALA A 181 0.07 -19.52 -2.50
CA ALA A 181 -1.01 -19.94 -1.62
C ALA A 181 -0.70 -21.32 -1.07
N GLN A 182 -0.76 -21.45 0.27
CA GLN A 182 -0.34 -22.64 1.00
C GLN A 182 -1.49 -23.27 1.78
N VAL A 183 -2.58 -22.57 2.01
CA VAL A 183 -3.76 -23.06 2.72
C VAL A 183 -4.98 -22.96 1.81
N GLU A 184 -5.65 -24.07 1.57
CA GLU A 184 -6.94 -24.08 0.87
C GLU A 184 -8.07 -23.91 1.89
N LEU A 185 -8.86 -22.86 1.71
CA LEU A 185 -10.03 -22.54 2.52
C LEU A 185 -11.30 -22.71 1.67
N TYR A 186 -12.15 -23.65 2.03
CA TYR A 186 -13.47 -23.79 1.42
C TYR A 186 -14.54 -23.12 2.28
N VAL A 187 -15.23 -22.13 1.73
CA VAL A 187 -16.26 -21.38 2.43
C VAL A 187 -17.63 -21.97 2.11
N SER A 188 -18.34 -22.48 3.13
CA SER A 188 -19.70 -23.05 2.95
C SER A 188 -20.73 -21.97 2.66
N GLU A 189 -21.86 -22.35 2.02
CA GLU A 189 -22.99 -21.44 1.75
C GLU A 189 -23.57 -20.84 3.03
N GLU A 190 -23.55 -21.61 4.13
CA GLU A 190 -23.98 -21.13 5.45
C GLU A 190 -23.12 -19.96 5.95
N VAL A 191 -21.79 -20.08 5.83
CA VAL A 191 -20.85 -19.02 6.18
C VAL A 191 -21.00 -17.81 5.27
N LEU A 192 -21.23 -18.02 3.97
CA LEU A 192 -21.47 -16.94 3.01
C LEU A 192 -22.75 -16.17 3.29
N SER A 193 -23.76 -16.80 3.91
CA SER A 193 -24.99 -16.11 4.34
C SER A 193 -24.80 -15.20 5.55
N SER A 194 -23.67 -15.35 6.27
CA SER A 194 -23.31 -14.55 7.43
C SER A 194 -22.62 -13.21 7.04
N PRO A 195 -22.39 -12.28 8.01
CA PRO A 195 -21.61 -11.08 7.76
C PRO A 195 -20.18 -11.40 7.31
N ILE A 196 -19.86 -11.19 6.05
CA ILE A 196 -18.59 -11.60 5.42
C ILE A 196 -17.35 -10.96 6.07
N GLY A 197 -17.52 -9.81 6.74
CA GLY A 197 -16.47 -9.18 7.51
C GLY A 197 -16.02 -10.01 8.71
N ALA A 198 -16.94 -10.76 9.35
CA ALA A 198 -16.63 -11.68 10.44
C ALA A 198 -15.73 -12.83 9.95
N LEU A 199 -16.05 -13.40 8.77
CA LEU A 199 -15.17 -14.38 8.11
C LEU A 199 -13.78 -13.78 7.85
N GLY A 200 -13.71 -12.56 7.35
CA GLY A 200 -12.42 -11.88 7.11
C GLY A 200 -11.60 -11.71 8.38
N LEU A 201 -12.22 -11.30 9.49
CA LEU A 201 -11.55 -11.19 10.79
C LEU A 201 -11.03 -12.56 11.25
N TRP A 202 -11.87 -13.59 11.15
CA TRP A 202 -11.50 -14.94 11.53
C TRP A 202 -10.31 -15.47 10.73
N ILE A 203 -10.35 -15.32 9.39
CA ILE A 203 -9.22 -15.73 8.53
C ILE A 203 -7.95 -14.98 8.93
N GLY A 204 -8.03 -13.67 9.13
CA GLY A 204 -6.89 -12.85 9.54
C GLY A 204 -6.24 -13.32 10.83
N ASP A 205 -7.05 -13.70 11.82
CA ASP A 205 -6.56 -14.12 13.14
C ASP A 205 -6.01 -15.56 13.14
N HIS A 206 -6.59 -16.47 12.38
CA HIS A 206 -6.32 -17.90 12.47
C HIS A 206 -5.44 -18.44 11.34
N VAL A 207 -5.52 -17.87 10.15
CA VAL A 207 -4.73 -18.32 9.00
C VAL A 207 -3.47 -17.47 8.89
N LYS A 208 -2.28 -18.07 9.09
CA LYS A 208 -1.01 -17.34 9.07
C LYS A 208 -0.28 -17.40 7.73
N LYS A 209 -0.66 -18.33 6.87
CA LYS A 209 -0.15 -18.52 5.51
C LYS A 209 -1.04 -17.82 4.51
N ILE A 210 -0.61 -17.68 3.26
CA ILE A 210 -1.44 -17.12 2.19
C ILE A 210 -2.55 -18.11 1.83
N PRO A 211 -3.84 -17.74 1.98
CA PRO A 211 -4.94 -18.64 1.66
C PRO A 211 -5.31 -18.63 0.18
N LEU A 212 -5.75 -19.77 -0.34
CA LEU A 212 -6.60 -19.92 -1.50
C LEU A 212 -8.04 -20.05 -1.00
N ILE A 213 -8.84 -19.02 -1.19
CA ILE A 213 -10.23 -18.98 -0.73
C ILE A 213 -11.16 -19.43 -1.87
N LYS A 214 -11.90 -20.50 -1.62
CA LYS A 214 -12.80 -21.16 -2.58
C LYS A 214 -14.27 -20.91 -2.27
N ASN A 215 -15.11 -21.14 -3.28
CA ASN A 215 -16.58 -20.98 -3.24
C ASN A 215 -17.05 -19.55 -2.98
N ILE A 216 -16.24 -18.55 -3.36
CA ILE A 216 -16.57 -17.11 -3.21
C ILE A 216 -16.76 -16.39 -4.55
N ASN A 217 -16.73 -17.11 -5.65
CA ASN A 217 -16.77 -16.56 -7.00
C ASN A 217 -18.12 -15.92 -7.38
N ARG A 218 -19.18 -16.20 -6.62
CA ARG A 218 -20.51 -15.57 -6.77
C ARG A 218 -20.70 -14.32 -5.92
N GLU A 219 -19.75 -14.03 -5.03
CA GLU A 219 -19.81 -12.87 -4.16
C GLU A 219 -19.64 -11.55 -4.93
N SER A 220 -20.38 -10.53 -4.52
CA SER A 220 -20.22 -9.21 -5.10
C SER A 220 -18.86 -8.61 -4.77
N LEU A 221 -18.36 -7.74 -5.65
CA LEU A 221 -17.09 -7.04 -5.42
C LEU A 221 -17.09 -6.27 -4.10
N SER A 222 -18.22 -5.72 -3.67
CA SER A 222 -18.35 -5.02 -2.38
C SER A 222 -18.13 -5.96 -1.20
N ARG A 223 -18.70 -7.16 -1.23
CA ARG A 223 -18.51 -8.17 -0.18
C ARG A 223 -17.06 -8.67 -0.15
N LEU A 224 -16.45 -8.91 -1.30
CA LEU A 224 -15.03 -9.30 -1.39
C LEU A 224 -14.10 -8.22 -0.82
N LYS A 225 -14.38 -6.94 -1.04
CA LYS A 225 -13.64 -5.84 -0.44
C LYS A 225 -13.75 -5.84 1.10
N ILE A 226 -14.95 -6.10 1.64
CA ILE A 226 -15.16 -6.21 3.09
C ILE A 226 -14.37 -7.40 3.64
N LEU A 227 -14.46 -8.57 3.01
CA LEU A 227 -13.69 -9.76 3.39
C LEU A 227 -12.19 -9.44 3.50
N LEU A 228 -11.61 -8.95 2.42
CA LEU A 228 -10.18 -8.66 2.32
C LEU A 228 -9.73 -7.57 3.29
N SER A 229 -10.50 -6.47 3.42
CA SER A 229 -10.15 -5.40 4.36
C SER A 229 -10.16 -5.88 5.81
N SER A 230 -11.11 -6.74 6.18
CA SER A 230 -11.17 -7.35 7.51
C SER A 230 -9.98 -8.29 7.77
N MET A 231 -9.60 -9.10 6.77
CA MET A 231 -8.37 -9.92 6.85
C MET A 231 -7.11 -9.07 7.05
N ALA A 232 -7.00 -7.95 6.33
CA ALA A 232 -5.86 -7.06 6.45
C ALA A 232 -5.82 -6.33 7.80
N ALA A 233 -6.98 -6.07 8.40
CA ALA A 233 -7.10 -5.38 9.68
C ALA A 233 -6.74 -6.30 10.86
N SER A 234 -7.24 -7.55 10.89
CA SER A 234 -7.00 -8.48 12.02
C SER A 234 -5.65 -9.20 11.91
N GLY A 235 -5.30 -9.76 10.76
CA GLY A 235 -4.12 -10.60 10.59
C GLY A 235 -2.97 -9.98 9.82
N SER A 236 -3.06 -8.71 9.45
CA SER A 236 -2.05 -8.01 8.63
C SER A 236 -1.81 -8.67 7.25
N HIS A 237 -2.77 -9.45 6.74
CA HIS A 237 -2.67 -10.02 5.40
C HIS A 237 -2.54 -8.94 4.33
N ALA A 238 -1.57 -9.11 3.45
CA ALA A 238 -1.38 -8.23 2.29
C ALA A 238 -1.77 -8.91 0.97
N PHE A 239 -2.04 -10.22 1.00
CA PHE A 239 -2.40 -11.02 -0.15
C PHE A 239 -3.21 -12.25 0.23
N ALA A 240 -4.22 -12.57 -0.57
CA ALA A 240 -4.95 -13.83 -0.60
C ALA A 240 -5.26 -14.18 -2.05
N VAL A 241 -5.30 -15.46 -2.38
CA VAL A 241 -5.78 -15.93 -3.68
C VAL A 241 -7.29 -16.19 -3.57
N LEU A 242 -8.07 -15.50 -4.39
CA LEU A 242 -9.51 -15.71 -4.53
C LEU A 242 -9.74 -16.56 -5.77
N GLU A 243 -10.32 -17.75 -5.59
CA GLU A 243 -10.54 -18.69 -6.68
C GLU A 243 -11.35 -18.05 -7.82
N HIS A 244 -10.89 -18.18 -9.07
CA HIS A 244 -11.47 -17.61 -10.29
C HIS A 244 -11.51 -16.06 -10.36
N ILE A 245 -10.98 -15.34 -9.35
CA ILE A 245 -10.98 -13.87 -9.29
C ILE A 245 -9.56 -13.33 -9.39
N THR A 246 -8.63 -13.81 -8.55
CA THR A 246 -7.23 -13.40 -8.62
C THR A 246 -6.62 -13.80 -9.96
N PRO A 247 -6.00 -12.87 -10.72
CA PRO A 247 -5.41 -13.17 -12.03
C PRO A 247 -4.36 -14.28 -11.96
N ARG A 248 -4.54 -15.34 -12.75
CA ARG A 248 -3.82 -16.63 -12.63
C ARG A 248 -2.29 -16.52 -12.75
N ASN A 249 -1.80 -15.57 -13.50
CA ASN A 249 -0.38 -15.35 -13.73
C ASN A 249 0.33 -14.53 -12.62
N THR A 250 -0.37 -14.23 -11.52
CA THR A 250 0.14 -13.39 -10.43
C THR A 250 0.40 -14.15 -9.12
N TYR A 251 0.26 -15.47 -9.12
CA TYR A 251 0.48 -16.33 -7.96
C TYR A 251 0.84 -17.76 -8.34
N SER A 252 1.29 -18.54 -7.35
CA SER A 252 1.51 -19.98 -7.42
C SER A 252 0.72 -20.70 -6.32
N LEU A 253 0.57 -22.02 -6.44
CA LEU A 253 -0.12 -22.87 -5.46
C LEU A 253 0.84 -23.97 -4.97
N GLU A 254 1.00 -24.05 -3.67
CA GLU A 254 1.72 -25.13 -2.96
C GLU A 254 0.89 -25.45 -1.70
N ILE A 255 -0.26 -26.11 -1.89
CA ILE A 255 -1.22 -26.35 -0.81
C ILE A 255 -0.69 -27.40 0.15
N GLU A 256 -0.48 -27.01 1.40
CA GLU A 256 -0.01 -27.85 2.50
C GLU A 256 -1.16 -28.24 3.44
N ASP A 257 -2.13 -27.34 3.65
CA ASP A 257 -3.24 -27.50 4.59
C ASP A 257 -4.59 -27.22 3.91
N LYS A 258 -5.65 -27.87 4.42
CA LYS A 258 -7.05 -27.63 4.00
C LYS A 258 -7.92 -27.36 5.21
N VAL A 259 -8.77 -26.34 5.11
CA VAL A 259 -9.74 -25.92 6.12
C VAL A 259 -11.12 -25.81 5.47
N HIS A 260 -12.14 -26.39 6.14
CA HIS A 260 -13.52 -26.43 5.70
C HIS A 260 -14.41 -25.72 6.70
#